data_f6175d193b88333684ea96799edf3738
#
_entry.id   f6175d193b88333684ea96799edf3738
#
_cell.length_a   1.000
_cell.length_b   1.000
_cell.length_c   1.000
_cell.angle_alpha   90.00
_cell.angle_beta   90.00
_cell.angle_gamma   90.00
#
_symmetry.space_group_name_H-M   'P 1'
#
loop_
_entity.id
_entity.type
_entity.pdbx_description
1 polymer ?
#
loop_
_entity_poly.entity_id
_entity_poly.type
_entity_poly.pdbx_seq_one_letter_code
_entity_poly.pdbx_strand_id
1 'polypeptide(L)'
;MKLICMNSENKDESPTNFIRNIINDDLKNGKHNSIVTRFPPEPNGYLHIGHAKSICLNFGTANYYDGFCNLRFDDTNPAKEDIEYVKSIKEDILWLGFSWNGKVKFSSSYFDIFYKSAEELISKGLAYVCFLNTEQTRSYRGTLKNPGKNSPYRETNPEENLALFHKMKAGEFKEGECVLRAKIDMSSSFMCMRDPTLYRIRFETHHQTNDDWCIYPMYDFAHCIGDAIEGVTHSICTLEFQDNRRIYNWILENLDEFNFPSRPNQYEFSRLNLEFTTTSKRNLKLLVDNNYVSGWDDPRMPTISGLRRRGYTPASIIKFSEAIGVSKVNSLTDVSILESAIRDDLNSIAPRSMAVINPIKLIIENYPINKVESIKAPNHPQNEDMGTREIFFSREIYIDREDFVEVSPNNKYKRLALNKEVRLRNSYVVKATHFENDKNGNLKTIYCTYDSETLGKNPSDGRKVKGVIHFVESSSALEAEFRIYDHLFLESSPSKFDDFSLILNPDSLTIKNGFVESNLSTAKIEKVYQFEREGYYCRDNQFDDKLIFNKTVGLRDTYK
;
A
#
# COMPACT_ATOMS: atom_id res chain seq x y z
N MET A 1 -8.44 -11.71 -18.22
CA MET A 1 -8.16 -10.49 -17.46
C MET A 1 -7.63 -9.47 -18.45
N LYS A 2 -8.48 -8.54 -18.93
CA LYS A 2 -8.03 -7.49 -19.88
C LYS A 2 -7.15 -6.52 -19.10
N LEU A 3 -5.88 -6.37 -19.51
CA LEU A 3 -5.03 -5.27 -19.08
C LEU A 3 -5.85 -3.97 -19.18
N ILE A 4 -5.80 -3.18 -18.13
CA ILE A 4 -6.18 -1.77 -18.19
C ILE A 4 -5.06 -1.09 -19.01
N CYS A 5 -5.13 -1.24 -20.34
CA CYS A 5 -4.42 -0.35 -21.24
C CYS A 5 -5.06 1.02 -21.05
N MET A 6 -4.34 1.96 -20.46
CA MET A 6 -4.67 3.37 -20.62
C MET A 6 -4.77 3.62 -22.13
N ASN A 7 -5.97 3.96 -22.60
CA ASN A 7 -6.19 4.23 -24.02
C ASN A 7 -5.22 5.33 -24.46
N SER A 8 -4.56 5.11 -25.59
CA SER A 8 -3.63 6.05 -26.23
C SER A 8 -4.24 7.42 -26.57
N GLU A 9 -5.55 7.56 -26.43
CA GLU A 9 -6.31 8.79 -26.73
C GLU A 9 -6.27 9.87 -25.62
N ASN A 10 -5.81 9.54 -24.40
CA ASN A 10 -5.78 10.48 -23.25
C ASN A 10 -4.36 10.88 -22.81
N LYS A 11 -3.35 10.75 -23.67
CA LYS A 11 -1.96 11.14 -23.30
C LYS A 11 -1.82 12.65 -23.02
N ASP A 12 -2.66 13.49 -23.59
CA ASP A 12 -2.57 14.97 -23.45
C ASP A 12 -3.25 15.52 -22.17
N GLU A 13 -4.11 14.76 -21.48
CA GLU A 13 -4.86 15.23 -20.32
C GLU A 13 -4.23 14.89 -18.95
N SER A 14 -3.20 14.02 -18.92
CA SER A 14 -2.58 13.70 -17.64
C SER A 14 -1.69 14.83 -17.12
N PRO A 15 -1.82 15.22 -15.82
CA PRO A 15 -1.03 16.30 -15.24
C PRO A 15 0.46 16.04 -15.45
N THR A 16 1.16 17.03 -15.99
CA THR A 16 2.62 16.96 -16.14
C THR A 16 3.28 17.08 -14.77
N ASN A 17 4.44 16.43 -14.61
CA ASN A 17 5.28 16.56 -13.43
C ASN A 17 6.74 16.75 -13.87
N PHE A 18 7.61 17.14 -12.92
CA PHE A 18 9.00 17.47 -13.26
C PHE A 18 9.78 16.28 -13.87
N ILE A 19 9.46 15.02 -13.54
CA ILE A 19 10.10 13.83 -14.14
C ILE A 19 9.67 13.72 -15.59
N ARG A 20 8.38 13.85 -15.90
CA ARG A 20 7.87 13.85 -17.27
C ARG A 20 8.47 14.99 -18.10
N ASN A 21 8.64 16.19 -17.52
CA ASN A 21 9.29 17.30 -18.20
C ASN A 21 10.74 16.95 -18.58
N ILE A 22 11.50 16.37 -17.66
CA ILE A 22 12.88 15.91 -17.94
C ILE A 22 12.89 14.86 -19.06
N ILE A 23 12.02 13.86 -18.98
CA ILE A 23 11.92 12.80 -20.00
C ILE A 23 11.58 13.40 -21.38
N ASN A 24 10.62 14.33 -21.44
CA ASN A 24 10.25 15.01 -22.68
C ASN A 24 11.42 15.76 -23.28
N ASP A 25 12.20 16.47 -22.46
CA ASP A 25 13.41 17.18 -22.91
C ASP A 25 14.50 16.20 -23.37
N ASP A 26 14.73 15.11 -22.66
CA ASP A 26 15.72 14.07 -23.02
C ASP A 26 15.36 13.37 -24.34
N LEU A 27 14.07 13.07 -24.57
CA LEU A 27 13.58 12.51 -25.84
C LEU A 27 13.69 13.51 -26.99
N LYS A 28 13.28 14.77 -26.76
CA LYS A 28 13.36 15.85 -27.76
C LYS A 28 14.79 16.13 -28.24
N ASN A 29 15.74 16.04 -27.28
CA ASN A 29 17.16 16.25 -27.56
C ASN A 29 17.87 14.99 -28.09
N GLY A 30 17.16 13.88 -28.32
CA GLY A 30 17.71 12.63 -28.83
C GLY A 30 18.69 11.93 -27.86
N LYS A 31 18.63 12.24 -26.57
CA LYS A 31 19.51 11.62 -25.56
C LYS A 31 19.17 10.15 -25.37
N HIS A 32 17.89 9.81 -25.48
CA HIS A 32 17.38 8.44 -25.39
C HIS A 32 16.36 8.19 -26.50
N ASN A 33 16.35 6.96 -27.05
CA ASN A 33 15.37 6.53 -28.03
C ASN A 33 14.15 5.83 -27.43
N SER A 34 14.29 5.35 -26.19
CA SER A 34 13.23 4.71 -25.42
C SER A 34 13.46 4.99 -23.94
N ILE A 35 12.40 4.86 -23.14
CA ILE A 35 12.47 5.07 -21.70
C ILE A 35 12.52 3.73 -21.00
N VAL A 36 13.56 3.56 -20.17
CA VAL A 36 13.72 2.39 -19.30
C VAL A 36 13.86 2.87 -17.87
N THR A 37 12.92 2.45 -17.05
CA THR A 37 12.93 2.66 -15.58
C THR A 37 13.16 1.34 -14.86
N ARG A 38 13.25 1.35 -13.56
CA ARG A 38 13.34 0.13 -12.74
C ARG A 38 12.70 0.31 -11.37
N PHE A 39 12.24 -0.79 -10.81
CA PHE A 39 11.86 -0.90 -9.40
C PHE A 39 12.82 -1.91 -8.74
N PRO A 40 13.75 -1.45 -7.84
CA PRO A 40 14.79 -2.28 -7.25
C PRO A 40 14.54 -2.56 -5.75
N PRO A 41 13.52 -3.33 -5.36
CA PRO A 41 13.29 -3.59 -3.95
C PRO A 41 14.36 -4.52 -3.35
N GLU A 42 14.74 -4.28 -2.09
CA GLU A 42 15.44 -5.27 -1.28
C GLU A 42 14.44 -6.38 -0.87
N PRO A 43 14.77 -7.69 -1.06
CA PRO A 43 13.88 -8.79 -0.69
C PRO A 43 13.93 -9.10 0.81
N ASN A 44 13.65 -8.10 1.65
CA ASN A 44 13.85 -8.13 3.09
C ASN A 44 12.59 -7.71 3.90
N GLY A 45 11.40 -7.68 3.28
CA GLY A 45 10.10 -7.37 3.90
C GLY A 45 8.98 -7.12 2.91
N TYR A 46 7.78 -7.04 3.45
CA TYR A 46 6.57 -6.77 2.70
C TYR A 46 6.50 -5.33 2.20
N LEU A 47 5.91 -5.14 1.02
CA LEU A 47 5.69 -3.80 0.47
C LEU A 47 4.56 -3.07 1.21
N HIS A 48 4.68 -1.75 1.27
CA HIS A 48 3.68 -0.86 1.88
C HIS A 48 3.27 0.26 0.91
N ILE A 49 2.31 1.08 1.30
CA ILE A 49 1.75 2.15 0.47
C ILE A 49 2.81 3.12 -0.10
N GLY A 50 3.91 3.34 0.61
CA GLY A 50 5.04 4.13 0.10
C GLY A 50 5.75 3.46 -1.09
N HIS A 51 5.89 2.13 -1.07
CA HIS A 51 6.40 1.35 -2.21
C HIS A 51 5.40 1.36 -3.36
N ALA A 52 4.08 1.30 -3.08
CA ALA A 52 3.05 1.39 -4.11
C ALA A 52 3.16 2.71 -4.90
N LYS A 53 3.42 3.85 -4.23
CA LYS A 53 3.71 5.13 -4.91
C LYS A 53 4.91 5.02 -5.85
N SER A 54 6.00 4.38 -5.40
CA SER A 54 7.21 4.19 -6.22
C SER A 54 6.95 3.27 -7.42
N ILE A 55 6.17 2.18 -7.21
CA ILE A 55 5.74 1.26 -8.27
C ILE A 55 4.90 2.02 -9.31
N CYS A 56 3.85 2.72 -8.87
CA CYS A 56 3.01 3.53 -9.76
C CYS A 56 3.81 4.54 -10.56
N LEU A 57 4.82 5.19 -9.94
CA LEU A 57 5.66 6.16 -10.62
C LEU A 57 6.58 5.50 -11.66
N ASN A 58 7.33 4.46 -11.28
CA ASN A 58 8.30 3.82 -12.18
C ASN A 58 7.60 3.08 -13.34
N PHE A 59 6.68 2.18 -13.03
CA PHE A 59 5.92 1.43 -14.04
C PHE A 59 4.98 2.34 -14.83
N GLY A 60 4.28 3.27 -14.17
CA GLY A 60 3.39 4.22 -14.82
C GLY A 60 4.12 5.16 -15.76
N THR A 61 5.34 5.61 -15.39
CA THR A 61 6.19 6.41 -16.29
C THR A 61 6.61 5.59 -17.51
N ALA A 62 7.11 4.38 -17.34
CA ALA A 62 7.47 3.50 -18.44
C ALA A 62 6.29 3.29 -19.39
N ASN A 63 5.12 2.92 -18.85
CA ASN A 63 3.91 2.68 -19.65
C ASN A 63 3.46 3.94 -20.41
N TYR A 64 3.55 5.13 -19.80
CA TYR A 64 3.15 6.39 -20.44
C TYR A 64 3.97 6.71 -21.70
N TYR A 65 5.26 6.35 -21.69
CA TYR A 65 6.18 6.57 -22.82
C TYR A 65 6.37 5.34 -23.72
N ASP A 66 5.51 4.32 -23.61
CA ASP A 66 5.64 3.04 -24.33
C ASP A 66 7.03 2.39 -24.15
N GLY A 67 7.61 2.60 -22.97
CA GLY A 67 8.92 2.11 -22.57
C GLY A 67 8.84 0.88 -21.67
N PHE A 68 9.90 0.61 -20.92
CA PHE A 68 10.04 -0.59 -20.11
C PHE A 68 10.35 -0.27 -18.64
N CYS A 69 9.82 -1.07 -17.73
CA CYS A 69 10.24 -1.05 -16.33
C CYS A 69 10.82 -2.41 -15.94
N ASN A 70 12.06 -2.42 -15.46
CA ASN A 70 12.72 -3.62 -14.96
C ASN A 70 12.36 -3.85 -13.48
N LEU A 71 12.19 -5.12 -13.12
CA LEU A 71 12.18 -5.54 -11.71
C LEU A 71 13.52 -6.18 -11.38
N ARG A 72 14.32 -5.52 -10.52
CA ARG A 72 15.59 -6.03 -10.01
C ARG A 72 15.54 -6.11 -8.50
N PHE A 73 15.70 -7.30 -7.94
CA PHE A 73 15.92 -7.43 -6.51
C PHE A 73 17.34 -7.00 -6.16
N ASP A 74 17.44 -6.03 -5.23
CA ASP A 74 18.71 -5.62 -4.65
C ASP A 74 19.06 -6.59 -3.52
N ASP A 75 19.69 -7.70 -3.90
CA ASP A 75 20.11 -8.80 -3.04
C ASP A 75 21.61 -8.76 -2.76
N THR A 76 22.13 -7.57 -2.42
CA THR A 76 23.55 -7.36 -2.09
C THR A 76 23.89 -7.60 -0.61
N ASN A 77 22.89 -7.95 0.23
CA ASN A 77 23.06 -8.16 1.66
C ASN A 77 22.52 -9.52 2.12
N PRO A 78 23.36 -10.57 2.18
CA PRO A 78 22.92 -11.96 2.44
C PRO A 78 22.19 -12.16 3.77
N ALA A 79 22.44 -11.31 4.78
CA ALA A 79 21.92 -11.44 6.14
C ALA A 79 20.41 -11.22 6.31
N LYS A 80 19.70 -10.74 5.29
CA LYS A 80 18.33 -10.22 5.45
C LYS A 80 17.34 -10.65 4.37
N GLU A 81 17.77 -11.46 3.43
CA GLU A 81 17.03 -11.75 2.21
C GLU A 81 16.29 -13.09 2.33
N ASP A 82 15.00 -13.10 1.94
CA ASP A 82 14.16 -14.28 1.98
C ASP A 82 13.34 -14.43 0.69
N ILE A 83 13.24 -15.67 0.21
CA ILE A 83 12.45 -16.05 -0.97
C ILE A 83 10.96 -15.71 -0.77
N GLU A 84 10.45 -15.76 0.45
CA GLU A 84 9.08 -15.35 0.77
C GLU A 84 8.80 -13.91 0.34
N TYR A 85 9.73 -12.98 0.64
CA TYR A 85 9.58 -11.59 0.24
C TYR A 85 9.67 -11.39 -1.27
N VAL A 86 10.54 -12.14 -1.95
CA VAL A 86 10.61 -12.13 -3.42
C VAL A 86 9.26 -12.48 -4.03
N LYS A 87 8.59 -13.52 -3.50
CA LYS A 87 7.28 -13.96 -3.97
C LYS A 87 6.21 -12.89 -3.69
N SER A 88 6.13 -12.41 -2.46
CA SER A 88 5.16 -11.39 -2.05
C SER A 88 5.29 -10.09 -2.87
N ILE A 89 6.52 -9.60 -3.09
CA ILE A 89 6.77 -8.40 -3.88
C ILE A 89 6.28 -8.56 -5.33
N LYS A 90 6.53 -9.72 -5.93
CA LYS A 90 6.04 -10.01 -7.29
C LYS A 90 4.51 -10.04 -7.34
N GLU A 91 3.87 -10.67 -6.38
CA GLU A 91 2.42 -10.74 -6.27
C GLU A 91 1.81 -9.35 -6.09
N ASP A 92 2.41 -8.49 -5.27
CA ASP A 92 1.95 -7.12 -5.03
C ASP A 92 2.04 -6.25 -6.30
N ILE A 93 3.14 -6.36 -7.08
CA ILE A 93 3.29 -5.62 -8.34
C ILE A 93 2.21 -6.08 -9.35
N LEU A 94 2.01 -7.39 -9.49
CA LEU A 94 1.00 -7.97 -10.38
C LEU A 94 -0.42 -7.60 -9.93
N TRP A 95 -0.68 -7.60 -8.61
CA TRP A 95 -1.96 -7.18 -8.07
C TRP A 95 -2.24 -5.70 -8.37
N LEU A 96 -1.24 -4.82 -8.31
CA LEU A 96 -1.37 -3.42 -8.72
C LEU A 96 -1.62 -3.24 -10.22
N GLY A 97 -1.60 -4.32 -11.02
CA GLY A 97 -1.86 -4.31 -12.46
C GLY A 97 -0.64 -3.99 -13.31
N PHE A 98 0.56 -4.02 -12.74
CA PHE A 98 1.81 -3.81 -13.47
C PHE A 98 2.51 -5.13 -13.80
N SER A 99 3.34 -5.11 -14.83
CA SER A 99 4.22 -6.20 -15.22
C SER A 99 5.60 -5.63 -15.58
N TRP A 100 6.64 -6.37 -15.29
CA TRP A 100 8.02 -5.98 -15.57
C TRP A 100 8.49 -6.51 -16.91
N ASN A 101 9.55 -5.92 -17.44
CA ASN A 101 10.18 -6.31 -18.69
C ASN A 101 11.01 -7.60 -18.55
N GLY A 102 10.70 -8.61 -19.33
CA GLY A 102 11.45 -9.85 -19.41
C GLY A 102 11.49 -10.66 -18.10
N LYS A 103 12.68 -11.18 -17.77
CA LYS A 103 12.87 -11.94 -16.52
C LYS A 103 13.12 -11.00 -15.34
N VAL A 104 12.72 -11.44 -14.16
CA VAL A 104 13.16 -10.83 -12.89
C VAL A 104 14.68 -10.88 -12.83
N LYS A 105 15.28 -9.78 -12.39
CA LYS A 105 16.72 -9.62 -12.27
C LYS A 105 17.12 -9.59 -10.80
N PHE A 106 18.35 -9.99 -10.52
CA PHE A 106 18.94 -9.96 -9.19
C PHE A 106 20.30 -9.28 -9.26
N SER A 107 20.62 -8.41 -8.30
CA SER A 107 21.93 -7.77 -8.23
C SER A 107 23.05 -8.80 -8.12
N SER A 108 22.81 -9.91 -7.42
CA SER A 108 23.75 -11.03 -7.32
C SER A 108 24.13 -11.66 -8.65
N SER A 109 23.26 -11.60 -9.68
CA SER A 109 23.60 -12.08 -11.03
C SER A 109 24.71 -11.26 -11.70
N TYR A 110 25.06 -10.11 -11.16
CA TYR A 110 26.07 -9.19 -11.67
C TYR A 110 27.34 -9.13 -10.79
N PHE A 111 27.47 -9.98 -9.77
CA PHE A 111 28.60 -9.94 -8.82
C PHE A 111 29.97 -10.03 -9.51
N ASP A 112 30.10 -10.83 -10.57
CA ASP A 112 31.35 -10.89 -11.34
C ASP A 112 31.66 -9.56 -12.05
N ILE A 113 30.64 -8.87 -12.56
CA ILE A 113 30.80 -7.56 -13.21
C ILE A 113 31.16 -6.51 -12.17
N PHE A 114 30.48 -6.51 -11.03
CA PHE A 114 30.80 -5.60 -9.92
C PHE A 114 32.21 -5.81 -9.42
N TYR A 115 32.66 -7.07 -9.30
CA TYR A 115 34.00 -7.39 -8.87
C TYR A 115 35.06 -6.85 -9.85
N LYS A 116 34.89 -7.10 -11.17
CA LYS A 116 35.78 -6.56 -12.22
C LYS A 116 35.76 -5.03 -12.26
N SER A 117 34.60 -4.41 -12.05
CA SER A 117 34.50 -2.94 -11.95
C SER A 117 35.30 -2.39 -10.76
N ALA A 118 35.33 -3.12 -9.64
CA ALA A 118 36.16 -2.75 -8.50
C ALA A 118 37.67 -2.92 -8.81
N GLU A 119 38.07 -4.00 -9.52
CA GLU A 119 39.45 -4.20 -10.00
C GLU A 119 39.88 -3.07 -10.94
N GLU A 120 38.99 -2.61 -11.86
CA GLU A 120 39.26 -1.45 -12.73
C GLU A 120 39.52 -0.19 -11.90
N LEU A 121 38.66 0.14 -10.92
CA LEU A 121 38.90 1.30 -10.06
C LEU A 121 40.19 1.21 -9.25
N ILE A 122 40.56 0.02 -8.75
CA ILE A 122 41.81 -0.21 -8.06
C ILE A 122 43.00 0.04 -9.01
N SER A 123 42.97 -0.53 -10.21
CA SER A 123 44.02 -0.41 -11.21
C SER A 123 44.27 1.05 -11.65
N LYS A 124 43.19 1.85 -11.67
CA LYS A 124 43.24 3.31 -11.92
C LYS A 124 43.72 4.13 -10.69
N GLY A 125 43.98 3.47 -9.56
CA GLY A 125 44.33 4.16 -8.30
C GLY A 125 43.15 4.92 -7.68
N LEU A 126 41.90 4.58 -8.04
CA LEU A 126 40.65 5.21 -7.59
C LEU A 126 39.94 4.41 -6.47
N ALA A 127 40.53 3.29 -6.05
CA ALA A 127 40.06 2.54 -4.89
C ALA A 127 41.23 1.93 -4.13
N TYR A 128 41.06 1.70 -2.81
CA TYR A 128 42.08 1.13 -1.95
C TYR A 128 41.48 0.29 -0.83
N VAL A 129 42.24 -0.73 -0.36
CA VAL A 129 41.85 -1.56 0.78
C VAL A 129 42.22 -0.83 2.06
N CYS A 130 41.29 -0.73 2.99
CA CYS A 130 41.41 0.05 4.21
C CYS A 130 41.17 -0.82 5.45
N PHE A 131 42.15 -0.85 6.36
CA PHE A 131 42.13 -1.62 7.60
C PHE A 131 41.71 -0.77 8.82
N LEU A 132 41.14 0.40 8.64
CA LEU A 132 40.54 1.17 9.72
C LEU A 132 39.27 0.50 10.23
N ASN A 133 39.20 0.26 11.54
CA ASN A 133 37.96 -0.22 12.16
C ASN A 133 36.84 0.85 12.12
N THR A 134 35.63 0.49 12.55
CA THR A 134 34.44 1.36 12.48
C THR A 134 34.65 2.69 13.23
N GLU A 135 35.29 2.66 14.40
CA GLU A 135 35.52 3.84 15.25
C GLU A 135 36.55 4.78 14.62
N GLN A 136 37.67 4.22 14.17
CA GLN A 136 38.69 4.94 13.42
C GLN A 136 38.12 5.54 12.14
N THR A 137 37.36 4.76 11.36
CA THR A 137 36.71 5.23 10.14
C THR A 137 35.79 6.42 10.40
N ARG A 138 35.03 6.39 11.51
CA ARG A 138 34.15 7.51 11.91
C ARG A 138 34.99 8.75 12.25
N SER A 139 36.09 8.58 12.99
CA SER A 139 37.01 9.66 13.34
C SER A 139 37.69 10.29 12.11
N TYR A 140 38.18 9.44 11.19
CA TYR A 140 38.83 9.91 9.96
C TYR A 140 37.88 10.60 8.99
N ARG A 141 36.63 10.12 8.89
CA ARG A 141 35.61 10.71 8.02
C ARG A 141 35.21 12.14 8.43
N GLY A 142 35.41 12.49 9.70
CA GLY A 142 35.06 13.81 10.23
C GLY A 142 33.55 14.01 10.40
N THR A 143 33.14 15.28 10.38
CA THR A 143 31.72 15.68 10.56
C THR A 143 31.27 16.65 9.46
N LEU A 144 30.01 17.04 9.45
CA LEU A 144 29.53 18.08 8.53
C LEU A 144 30.28 19.42 8.69
N LYS A 145 30.78 19.72 9.88
CA LYS A 145 31.54 20.97 10.19
C LYS A 145 33.06 20.84 9.98
N ASN A 146 33.58 19.64 10.11
CA ASN A 146 35.00 19.39 10.03
C ASN A 146 35.29 18.43 8.87
N PRO A 147 36.28 18.74 8.00
CA PRO A 147 36.69 17.86 6.92
C PRO A 147 37.25 16.53 7.48
N GLY A 148 37.24 15.52 6.64
CA GLY A 148 37.86 14.25 6.95
C GLY A 148 39.39 14.30 6.82
N LYS A 149 40.03 13.22 7.24
CA LYS A 149 41.49 13.00 7.14
C LYS A 149 41.74 11.79 6.24
N ASN A 150 42.80 11.83 5.46
CA ASN A 150 43.21 10.69 4.65
C ASN A 150 43.55 9.49 5.53
N SER A 151 43.07 8.32 5.15
CA SER A 151 43.46 7.05 5.76
C SER A 151 44.97 6.81 5.51
N PRO A 152 45.71 6.20 6.44
CA PRO A 152 47.11 5.81 6.21
C PRO A 152 47.24 4.78 5.06
N TYR A 153 46.18 4.08 4.69
CA TYR A 153 46.15 3.10 3.60
C TYR A 153 45.81 3.71 2.24
N ARG A 154 45.47 5.01 2.20
CA ARG A 154 44.93 5.67 1.00
C ARG A 154 45.97 5.77 -0.14
N GLU A 155 47.22 5.83 0.18
CA GLU A 155 48.32 5.98 -0.79
C GLU A 155 49.04 4.65 -1.09
N THR A 156 48.47 3.50 -0.68
CA THR A 156 48.93 2.17 -1.10
C THR A 156 48.86 2.06 -2.61
N ASN A 157 49.85 1.48 -3.26
CA ASN A 157 49.92 1.39 -4.70
C ASN A 157 48.82 0.44 -5.27
N PRO A 158 48.40 0.61 -6.56
CA PRO A 158 47.33 -0.18 -7.16
C PRO A 158 47.58 -1.70 -7.15
N GLU A 159 48.83 -2.13 -7.40
CA GLU A 159 49.19 -3.56 -7.47
C GLU A 159 49.02 -4.24 -6.11
N GLU A 160 49.47 -3.59 -5.03
CA GLU A 160 49.29 -4.07 -3.68
C GLU A 160 47.81 -4.09 -3.27
N ASN A 161 47.03 -3.03 -3.60
CA ASN A 161 45.60 -2.97 -3.37
C ASN A 161 44.86 -4.09 -4.10
N LEU A 162 45.23 -4.40 -5.34
CA LEU A 162 44.66 -5.47 -6.13
C LEU A 162 44.92 -6.84 -5.47
N ALA A 163 46.18 -7.08 -5.03
CA ALA A 163 46.52 -8.30 -4.29
C ALA A 163 45.74 -8.42 -2.97
N LEU A 164 45.56 -7.34 -2.23
CA LEU A 164 44.74 -7.32 -1.01
C LEU A 164 43.25 -7.58 -1.30
N PHE A 165 42.73 -7.02 -2.38
CA PHE A 165 41.33 -7.24 -2.77
C PHE A 165 41.08 -8.69 -3.20
N HIS A 166 42.04 -9.33 -3.91
CA HIS A 166 41.98 -10.75 -4.21
C HIS A 166 41.99 -11.61 -2.93
N LYS A 167 42.81 -11.25 -1.93
CA LYS A 167 42.78 -11.92 -0.63
C LYS A 167 41.46 -11.73 0.12
N MET A 168 40.82 -10.55 0.02
CA MET A 168 39.47 -10.37 0.55
C MET A 168 38.48 -11.38 -0.08
N LYS A 169 38.52 -11.56 -1.41
CA LYS A 169 37.68 -12.55 -2.10
C LYS A 169 38.01 -13.99 -1.74
N ALA A 170 39.28 -14.28 -1.51
CA ALA A 170 39.74 -15.62 -1.09
C ALA A 170 39.38 -15.95 0.37
N GLY A 171 38.81 -15.01 1.14
CA GLY A 171 38.42 -15.23 2.53
C GLY A 171 39.58 -15.23 3.51
N GLU A 172 40.74 -14.64 3.15
CA GLU A 172 41.93 -14.59 4.01
C GLU A 172 41.79 -13.58 5.17
N PHE A 173 40.80 -12.66 5.10
CA PHE A 173 40.54 -11.66 6.14
C PHE A 173 39.20 -11.94 6.85
N LYS A 174 39.12 -11.57 8.12
CA LYS A 174 37.89 -11.68 8.92
C LYS A 174 36.88 -10.58 8.60
N GLU A 175 35.63 -10.78 8.97
CA GLU A 175 34.61 -9.73 8.93
C GLU A 175 35.04 -8.51 9.75
N GLY A 176 34.93 -7.32 9.14
CA GLY A 176 35.29 -6.06 9.77
C GLY A 176 36.81 -5.77 9.83
N GLU A 177 37.67 -6.68 9.37
CA GLU A 177 39.13 -6.48 9.37
C GLU A 177 39.54 -5.46 8.31
N CYS A 178 38.96 -5.52 7.12
CA CYS A 178 39.18 -4.51 6.08
C CYS A 178 37.95 -4.34 5.18
N VAL A 179 37.96 -3.27 4.40
CA VAL A 179 36.96 -2.93 3.41
C VAL A 179 37.63 -2.31 2.18
N LEU A 180 37.02 -2.43 1.00
CA LEU A 180 37.42 -1.63 -0.17
C LEU A 180 36.73 -0.27 -0.10
N ARG A 181 37.48 0.82 -0.30
CA ARG A 181 36.99 2.19 -0.32
C ARG A 181 37.31 2.88 -1.63
N ALA A 182 36.39 3.71 -2.12
CA ALA A 182 36.71 4.64 -3.21
C ALA A 182 37.72 5.71 -2.70
N LYS A 183 38.58 6.18 -3.59
CA LYS A 183 39.52 7.27 -3.36
C LYS A 183 39.02 8.53 -4.05
N ILE A 184 38.20 9.33 -3.32
CA ILE A 184 37.55 10.50 -3.89
C ILE A 184 38.05 11.79 -3.24
N ASP A 185 37.41 12.30 -2.18
CA ASP A 185 37.76 13.55 -1.54
C ASP A 185 37.37 13.58 -0.06
N MET A 186 38.34 13.42 0.83
CA MET A 186 38.12 13.46 2.28
C MET A 186 37.75 14.85 2.81
N SER A 187 37.95 15.91 2.01
CA SER A 187 37.61 17.30 2.37
C SER A 187 36.19 17.69 1.91
N SER A 188 35.51 16.85 1.13
CA SER A 188 34.22 17.13 0.55
C SER A 188 33.19 17.56 1.60
N SER A 189 32.36 18.56 1.28
CA SER A 189 31.21 18.95 2.09
C SER A 189 30.14 17.85 2.15
N PHE A 190 30.11 16.94 1.18
CA PHE A 190 29.21 15.79 1.12
C PHE A 190 29.86 14.58 1.77
N MET A 191 29.28 14.13 2.88
CA MET A 191 29.81 13.00 3.65
C MET A 191 29.90 11.70 2.83
N CYS A 192 29.01 11.51 1.87
CA CYS A 192 28.99 10.36 0.98
C CYS A 192 30.19 10.32 0.01
N MET A 193 30.85 11.46 -0.25
CA MET A 193 32.04 11.57 -1.13
C MET A 193 33.36 11.40 -0.38
N ARG A 194 33.33 11.26 0.96
CA ARG A 194 34.53 11.08 1.77
C ARG A 194 34.96 9.62 1.81
N ASP A 195 35.58 9.18 0.72
CA ASP A 195 36.05 7.83 0.48
C ASP A 195 35.06 6.74 0.96
N PRO A 196 33.90 6.60 0.30
CA PRO A 196 32.87 5.66 0.70
C PRO A 196 33.35 4.20 0.55
N THR A 197 32.76 3.31 1.36
CA THR A 197 33.00 1.87 1.24
C THR A 197 32.31 1.33 -0.02
N LEU A 198 33.04 0.56 -0.83
CA LEU A 198 32.55 -0.11 -2.04
C LEU A 198 32.26 -1.59 -1.80
N TYR A 199 33.12 -2.30 -1.03
CA TYR A 199 32.97 -3.71 -0.67
C TYR A 199 33.23 -3.94 0.81
N ARG A 200 32.52 -4.93 1.37
CA ARG A 200 32.71 -5.44 2.74
C ARG A 200 32.80 -6.97 2.74
N ILE A 201 33.41 -7.52 3.79
CA ILE A 201 33.50 -8.97 4.03
C ILE A 201 32.27 -9.42 4.84
N ARG A 202 31.64 -10.53 4.41
CA ARG A 202 30.54 -11.20 5.10
C ARG A 202 30.63 -12.70 4.85
N PHE A 203 30.60 -13.51 5.90
CA PHE A 203 30.57 -14.96 5.83
C PHE A 203 29.16 -15.50 6.12
N GLU A 204 28.22 -15.18 5.23
CA GLU A 204 26.84 -15.59 5.33
C GLU A 204 26.42 -16.22 4.00
N THR A 205 25.68 -17.34 4.04
CA THR A 205 25.15 -18.02 2.85
C THR A 205 24.14 -17.12 2.15
N HIS A 206 24.36 -16.86 0.87
CA HIS A 206 23.50 -16.02 0.05
C HIS A 206 22.41 -16.84 -0.65
N HIS A 207 21.16 -16.35 -0.70
CA HIS A 207 20.00 -17.08 -1.22
C HIS A 207 20.07 -17.45 -2.71
N GLN A 208 20.93 -16.81 -3.52
CA GLN A 208 21.14 -17.08 -4.94
C GLN A 208 22.52 -17.69 -5.23
N THR A 209 23.56 -17.21 -4.58
CA THR A 209 24.94 -17.59 -4.90
C THR A 209 25.57 -18.52 -3.85
N ASN A 210 24.80 -18.95 -2.85
CA ASN A 210 25.25 -19.80 -1.75
C ASN A 210 26.53 -19.22 -1.08
N ASP A 211 27.59 -20.00 -0.99
CA ASP A 211 28.85 -19.62 -0.35
C ASP A 211 29.95 -19.24 -1.37
N ASP A 212 29.58 -18.95 -2.62
CA ASP A 212 30.54 -18.60 -3.69
C ASP A 212 31.23 -17.24 -3.43
N TRP A 213 30.62 -16.41 -2.61
CA TRP A 213 31.10 -15.06 -2.28
C TRP A 213 31.19 -14.86 -0.77
N CYS A 214 32.30 -14.25 -0.33
CA CYS A 214 32.49 -13.77 1.05
C CYS A 214 32.74 -12.26 1.11
N ILE A 215 32.71 -11.56 -0.03
CA ILE A 215 32.73 -10.11 -0.15
C ILE A 215 31.50 -9.64 -0.93
N TYR A 216 30.88 -8.58 -0.46
CA TYR A 216 29.64 -8.07 -1.03
C TYR A 216 29.77 -6.58 -1.32
N PRO A 217 29.29 -6.12 -2.51
CA PRO A 217 29.29 -4.71 -2.85
C PRO A 217 28.32 -3.94 -1.95
N MET A 218 28.64 -2.70 -1.68
CA MET A 218 27.70 -1.78 -1.04
C MET A 218 26.67 -1.28 -2.06
N TYR A 219 25.49 -0.93 -1.57
CA TYR A 219 24.37 -0.44 -2.40
C TYR A 219 24.80 0.63 -3.40
N ASP A 220 25.49 1.68 -2.96
CA ASP A 220 25.90 2.79 -3.82
C ASP A 220 26.78 2.36 -4.99
N PHE A 221 27.56 1.30 -4.82
CA PHE A 221 28.41 0.75 -5.87
C PHE A 221 27.63 -0.17 -6.82
N ALA A 222 26.85 -1.11 -6.30
CA ALA A 222 26.13 -2.08 -7.11
C ALA A 222 24.99 -1.43 -7.91
N HIS A 223 24.30 -0.47 -7.32
CA HIS A 223 23.09 0.12 -7.87
C HIS A 223 23.30 0.83 -9.20
N CYS A 224 24.31 1.70 -9.30
CA CYS A 224 24.59 2.46 -10.53
C CYS A 224 25.07 1.55 -11.67
N ILE A 225 25.92 0.57 -11.37
CA ILE A 225 26.44 -0.39 -12.35
C ILE A 225 25.30 -1.30 -12.84
N GLY A 226 24.45 -1.80 -11.91
CA GLY A 226 23.26 -2.57 -12.25
C GLY A 226 22.31 -1.81 -13.18
N ASP A 227 22.06 -0.53 -12.89
CA ASP A 227 21.23 0.33 -13.77
C ASP A 227 21.83 0.46 -15.17
N ALA A 228 23.16 0.64 -15.27
CA ALA A 228 23.87 0.76 -16.56
C ALA A 228 23.84 -0.55 -17.37
N ILE A 229 24.09 -1.70 -16.72
CA ILE A 229 24.01 -3.04 -17.33
C ILE A 229 22.62 -3.30 -17.91
N GLU A 230 21.58 -2.87 -17.19
CA GLU A 230 20.18 -3.12 -17.54
C GLU A 230 19.62 -2.13 -18.57
N GLY A 231 20.42 -1.17 -19.03
CA GLY A 231 20.01 -0.17 -19.98
C GLY A 231 18.99 0.84 -19.42
N VAL A 232 18.96 1.02 -18.10
CA VAL A 232 18.10 2.03 -17.44
C VAL A 232 18.48 3.41 -17.95
N THR A 233 17.49 4.22 -18.31
CA THR A 233 17.70 5.60 -18.75
C THR A 233 17.44 6.59 -17.62
N HIS A 234 16.35 6.36 -16.89
CA HIS A 234 15.90 7.22 -15.80
C HIS A 234 15.81 6.39 -14.51
N SER A 235 16.79 6.57 -13.64
CA SER A 235 16.90 5.94 -12.34
C SER A 235 16.10 6.77 -11.32
N ILE A 236 14.80 6.46 -11.16
CA ILE A 236 13.89 7.23 -10.32
C ILE A 236 13.88 6.62 -8.90
N CYS A 237 14.21 7.42 -7.88
CA CYS A 237 14.31 7.00 -6.48
C CYS A 237 13.80 8.08 -5.51
N THR A 238 13.82 7.79 -4.20
CA THR A 238 13.39 8.76 -3.18
C THR A 238 14.48 9.77 -2.86
N LEU A 239 14.10 10.95 -2.29
CA LEU A 239 15.01 12.02 -1.87
C LEU A 239 16.10 11.58 -0.88
N GLU A 240 15.95 10.44 -0.24
CA GLU A 240 16.95 9.87 0.66
C GLU A 240 18.29 9.62 -0.04
N PHE A 241 18.25 9.39 -1.35
CA PHE A 241 19.44 9.13 -2.19
C PHE A 241 19.98 10.36 -2.92
N GLN A 242 19.46 11.56 -2.62
CA GLN A 242 19.85 12.77 -3.34
C GLN A 242 21.35 13.07 -3.28
N ASP A 243 21.98 12.90 -2.12
CA ASP A 243 23.43 13.09 -1.97
C ASP A 243 24.20 11.97 -2.66
N ASN A 244 23.68 10.75 -2.64
CA ASN A 244 24.30 9.55 -3.21
C ASN A 244 24.39 9.61 -4.74
N ARG A 245 23.60 10.45 -5.42
CA ARG A 245 23.74 10.70 -6.86
C ARG A 245 25.15 11.10 -7.27
N ARG A 246 25.92 11.73 -6.37
CA ARG A 246 27.32 12.11 -6.64
C ARG A 246 28.21 10.88 -6.76
N ILE A 247 28.04 9.89 -5.87
CA ILE A 247 28.75 8.61 -5.94
C ILE A 247 28.31 7.86 -7.20
N TYR A 248 27.01 7.82 -7.46
CA TYR A 248 26.41 7.19 -8.63
C TYR A 248 27.07 7.68 -9.92
N ASN A 249 27.17 9.00 -10.11
CA ASN A 249 27.81 9.59 -11.27
C ASN A 249 29.32 9.32 -11.30
N TRP A 250 30.00 9.50 -10.15
CA TRP A 250 31.44 9.32 -10.04
C TRP A 250 31.86 7.89 -10.43
N ILE A 251 31.12 6.86 -9.97
CA ILE A 251 31.40 5.47 -10.34
C ILE A 251 31.27 5.28 -11.86
N LEU A 252 30.16 5.68 -12.46
CA LEU A 252 29.92 5.50 -13.89
C LEU A 252 30.86 6.32 -14.77
N GLU A 253 31.35 7.46 -14.30
CA GLU A 253 32.33 8.30 -14.99
C GLU A 253 33.74 7.71 -14.99
N ASN A 254 34.05 6.81 -14.05
CA ASN A 254 35.38 6.21 -13.90
C ASN A 254 35.47 4.74 -14.34
N LEU A 255 34.38 4.18 -14.90
CA LEU A 255 34.34 2.84 -15.47
C LEU A 255 34.31 2.93 -17.01
N ASP A 256 35.43 2.61 -17.65
CA ASP A 256 35.61 2.71 -19.10
C ASP A 256 35.70 1.34 -19.79
N GLU A 257 36.08 0.28 -19.05
CA GLU A 257 36.26 -1.06 -19.60
C GLU A 257 34.94 -1.73 -20.02
N PHE A 258 33.82 -1.29 -19.44
CA PHE A 258 32.51 -1.85 -19.75
C PHE A 258 31.75 -0.96 -20.74
N ASN A 259 31.41 -1.52 -21.90
CA ASN A 259 30.51 -0.86 -22.84
C ASN A 259 29.06 -1.02 -22.38
N PHE A 260 28.67 -0.25 -21.36
CA PHE A 260 27.30 -0.29 -20.85
C PHE A 260 26.27 0.17 -21.89
N PRO A 261 25.10 -0.49 -21.96
CA PRO A 261 24.02 -0.12 -22.88
C PRO A 261 23.51 1.32 -22.69
N SER A 262 23.63 1.87 -21.48
CA SER A 262 23.25 3.25 -21.18
C SER A 262 24.14 3.86 -20.11
N ARG A 263 24.14 5.19 -20.06
CA ARG A 263 24.57 5.96 -18.87
C ARG A 263 23.31 6.54 -18.20
N PRO A 264 22.78 5.84 -17.19
CA PRO A 264 21.56 6.27 -16.53
C PRO A 264 21.78 7.55 -15.71
N ASN A 265 20.69 8.34 -15.56
CA ASN A 265 20.69 9.48 -14.64
C ASN A 265 19.73 9.23 -13.49
N GLN A 266 20.15 9.60 -12.28
CA GLN A 266 19.33 9.47 -11.09
C GLN A 266 18.47 10.71 -10.88
N TYR A 267 17.16 10.50 -10.59
CA TYR A 267 16.17 11.54 -10.32
C TYR A 267 15.41 11.20 -9.05
N GLU A 268 15.32 12.16 -8.13
CA GLU A 268 14.75 11.92 -6.82
C GLU A 268 13.38 12.61 -6.67
N PHE A 269 12.48 11.92 -5.97
CA PHE A 269 11.16 12.42 -5.60
C PHE A 269 10.88 12.22 -4.10
N SER A 270 9.92 12.99 -3.56
CA SER A 270 9.53 12.91 -2.14
C SER A 270 8.90 11.56 -1.81
N ARG A 271 9.33 10.95 -0.70
CA ARG A 271 8.66 9.77 -0.16
C ARG A 271 7.24 10.12 0.29
N LEU A 272 6.38 9.11 0.36
CA LEU A 272 5.05 9.25 0.95
C LEU A 272 5.15 9.22 2.47
N ASN A 273 4.67 10.27 3.12
CA ASN A 273 4.37 10.29 4.54
C ASN A 273 2.85 10.44 4.67
N LEU A 274 2.17 9.38 5.07
CA LEU A 274 0.72 9.35 5.25
C LEU A 274 0.39 9.57 6.72
N GLU A 275 -0.63 10.38 7.01
CA GLU A 275 -1.08 10.61 8.38
C GLU A 275 -1.50 9.32 9.07
N PHE A 276 -1.36 9.29 10.40
CA PHE A 276 -1.71 8.17 11.28
C PHE A 276 -1.05 6.84 10.87
N THR A 277 0.08 6.91 10.13
CA THR A 277 0.71 5.75 9.52
C THR A 277 2.22 5.76 9.71
N THR A 278 2.80 4.60 9.97
CA THR A 278 4.26 4.39 9.90
C THR A 278 4.60 3.51 8.71
N THR A 279 5.64 3.88 7.96
CA THR A 279 6.21 3.07 6.88
C THR A 279 7.61 2.56 7.24
N SER A 280 8.06 2.81 8.47
CA SER A 280 9.31 2.28 8.98
C SER A 280 9.22 0.76 9.14
N LYS A 281 10.04 0.02 8.40
CA LYS A 281 10.10 -1.45 8.47
C LYS A 281 10.33 -1.96 9.90
N ARG A 282 11.22 -1.29 10.66
CA ARG A 282 11.46 -1.62 12.06
C ARG A 282 10.18 -1.50 12.89
N ASN A 283 9.43 -0.42 12.71
CA ASN A 283 8.20 -0.19 13.46
C ASN A 283 7.10 -1.17 13.05
N LEU A 284 6.96 -1.44 11.74
CA LEU A 284 5.98 -2.42 11.24
C LEU A 284 6.28 -3.83 11.80
N LYS A 285 7.56 -4.21 11.85
CA LYS A 285 7.97 -5.49 12.45
C LYS A 285 7.63 -5.54 13.95
N LEU A 286 7.88 -4.47 14.69
CA LEU A 286 7.54 -4.40 16.13
C LEU A 286 6.02 -4.50 16.38
N LEU A 287 5.18 -3.95 15.48
CA LEU A 287 3.73 -4.10 15.59
C LEU A 287 3.30 -5.56 15.48
N VAL A 288 3.92 -6.33 14.57
CA VAL A 288 3.65 -7.75 14.38
C VAL A 288 4.24 -8.59 15.52
N ASP A 289 5.51 -8.39 15.85
CA ASP A 289 6.23 -9.18 16.86
C ASP A 289 5.59 -9.04 18.26
N ASN A 290 5.05 -7.87 18.58
CA ASN A 290 4.37 -7.60 19.87
C ASN A 290 2.86 -7.89 19.83
N ASN A 291 2.32 -8.47 18.74
CA ASN A 291 0.90 -8.80 18.57
C ASN A 291 -0.06 -7.59 18.72
N TYR A 292 0.39 -6.36 18.40
CA TYR A 292 -0.50 -5.21 18.30
C TYR A 292 -1.43 -5.29 17.07
N VAL A 293 -1.00 -6.04 16.07
CA VAL A 293 -1.75 -6.40 14.86
C VAL A 293 -1.67 -7.91 14.64
N SER A 294 -2.63 -8.47 13.88
CA SER A 294 -2.74 -9.93 13.66
C SER A 294 -1.66 -10.50 12.73
N GLY A 295 -0.94 -9.66 12.00
CA GLY A 295 0.09 -10.05 11.04
C GLY A 295 0.39 -8.95 10.04
N TRP A 296 1.21 -9.26 9.05
CA TRP A 296 1.60 -8.32 8.00
C TRP A 296 0.45 -7.95 7.06
N ASP A 297 -0.59 -8.76 7.00
CA ASP A 297 -1.82 -8.55 6.23
C ASP A 297 -2.98 -7.99 7.08
N ASP A 298 -2.73 -7.57 8.31
CA ASP A 298 -3.75 -6.92 9.14
C ASP A 298 -4.32 -5.69 8.42
N PRO A 299 -5.67 -5.55 8.31
CA PRO A 299 -6.30 -4.41 7.63
C PRO A 299 -5.97 -3.02 8.17
N ARG A 300 -5.33 -2.91 9.34
CA ARG A 300 -4.82 -1.66 9.92
C ARG A 300 -3.39 -1.33 9.49
N MET A 301 -2.69 -2.31 8.88
CA MET A 301 -1.33 -2.14 8.40
C MET A 301 -1.31 -1.41 7.05
N PRO A 302 -0.32 -0.53 6.79
CA PRO A 302 -0.17 0.14 5.51
C PRO A 302 0.49 -0.75 4.43
N THR A 303 0.67 -2.03 4.70
CA THR A 303 1.19 -3.00 3.74
C THR A 303 0.21 -3.18 2.57
N ILE A 304 0.70 -3.51 1.40
CA ILE A 304 -0.16 -3.76 0.23
C ILE A 304 -1.11 -4.94 0.53
N SER A 305 -0.62 -5.98 1.18
CA SER A 305 -1.43 -7.12 1.63
C SER A 305 -2.53 -6.72 2.62
N GLY A 306 -2.21 -5.86 3.60
CA GLY A 306 -3.20 -5.34 4.56
C GLY A 306 -4.26 -4.46 3.90
N LEU A 307 -3.85 -3.56 3.00
CA LEU A 307 -4.76 -2.74 2.22
C LEU A 307 -5.69 -3.59 1.33
N ARG A 308 -5.14 -4.60 0.64
CA ARG A 308 -5.89 -5.55 -0.17
C ARG A 308 -6.92 -6.30 0.66
N ARG A 309 -6.55 -6.85 1.81
CA ARG A 309 -7.46 -7.55 2.73
C ARG A 309 -8.53 -6.62 3.30
N ARG A 310 -8.22 -5.34 3.51
CA ARG A 310 -9.20 -4.32 3.89
C ARG A 310 -10.18 -3.98 2.75
N GLY A 311 -9.86 -4.34 1.50
CA GLY A 311 -10.71 -4.12 0.34
C GLY A 311 -10.32 -2.93 -0.52
N TYR A 312 -9.10 -2.42 -0.40
CA TYR A 312 -8.56 -1.45 -1.36
C TYR A 312 -8.34 -2.13 -2.71
N THR A 313 -8.53 -1.36 -3.77
CA THR A 313 -8.38 -1.83 -5.15
C THR A 313 -7.10 -1.28 -5.78
N PRO A 314 -6.52 -1.98 -6.77
CA PRO A 314 -5.41 -1.43 -7.55
C PRO A 314 -5.70 -0.05 -8.13
N ALA A 315 -6.91 0.14 -8.71
CA ALA A 315 -7.32 1.40 -9.30
C ALA A 315 -7.33 2.54 -8.28
N SER A 316 -7.79 2.30 -7.05
CA SER A 316 -7.79 3.30 -5.98
C SER A 316 -6.39 3.71 -5.54
N ILE A 317 -5.45 2.76 -5.46
CA ILE A 317 -4.05 3.03 -5.10
C ILE A 317 -3.35 3.85 -6.20
N ILE A 318 -3.60 3.52 -7.47
CA ILE A 318 -3.08 4.27 -8.62
C ILE A 318 -3.65 5.69 -8.59
N LYS A 319 -4.98 5.84 -8.47
CA LYS A 319 -5.66 7.14 -8.40
C LYS A 319 -5.14 8.01 -7.24
N PHE A 320 -4.95 7.40 -6.07
CA PHE A 320 -4.32 8.07 -4.93
C PHE A 320 -2.90 8.55 -5.25
N SER A 321 -2.08 7.69 -5.86
CA SER A 321 -0.70 8.03 -6.23
C SER A 321 -0.63 9.18 -7.25
N GLU A 322 -1.57 9.24 -8.18
CA GLU A 322 -1.72 10.34 -9.14
C GLU A 322 -2.18 11.62 -8.46
N ALA A 323 -3.17 11.55 -7.56
CA ALA A 323 -3.72 12.69 -6.84
C ALA A 323 -2.70 13.41 -5.96
N ILE A 324 -1.82 12.68 -5.27
CA ILE A 324 -0.74 13.27 -4.46
C ILE A 324 0.43 13.78 -5.30
N GLY A 325 0.53 13.34 -6.55
CA GLY A 325 1.52 13.82 -7.51
C GLY A 325 2.97 13.48 -7.15
N VAL A 326 3.89 14.09 -7.91
CA VAL A 326 5.35 13.90 -7.79
C VAL A 326 6.00 15.22 -7.44
N SER A 327 6.61 15.31 -6.25
CA SER A 327 7.21 16.53 -5.69
C SER A 327 8.65 16.24 -5.25
N LYS A 328 9.46 17.30 -5.12
CA LYS A 328 10.78 17.28 -4.46
C LYS A 328 10.73 17.75 -3.00
N VAL A 329 9.54 17.96 -2.45
CA VAL A 329 9.36 18.41 -1.07
C VAL A 329 8.62 17.34 -0.28
N ASN A 330 9.22 16.91 0.83
CA ASN A 330 8.54 16.00 1.75
C ASN A 330 7.40 16.74 2.45
N SER A 331 6.19 16.20 2.34
CA SER A 331 4.98 16.70 3.01
C SER A 331 4.25 15.55 3.69
N LEU A 332 3.47 15.86 4.70
CA LEU A 332 2.52 14.94 5.29
C LEU A 332 1.26 14.93 4.41
N THR A 333 0.81 13.76 4.03
CA THR A 333 -0.34 13.55 3.16
C THR A 333 -1.54 13.18 4.02
N ASP A 334 -2.65 13.89 3.84
CA ASP A 334 -3.92 13.61 4.50
C ASP A 334 -4.47 12.24 4.06
N VAL A 335 -4.83 11.41 5.04
CA VAL A 335 -5.39 10.08 4.79
C VAL A 335 -6.72 10.12 4.05
N SER A 336 -7.48 11.22 4.18
CA SER A 336 -8.76 11.41 3.49
C SER A 336 -8.65 11.36 1.96
N ILE A 337 -7.47 11.71 1.40
CA ILE A 337 -7.21 11.60 -0.05
C ILE A 337 -7.22 10.13 -0.48
N LEU A 338 -6.60 9.25 0.30
CA LEU A 338 -6.61 7.81 0.06
C LEU A 338 -8.02 7.23 0.21
N GLU A 339 -8.75 7.64 1.27
CA GLU A 339 -10.14 7.23 1.49
C GLU A 339 -11.09 7.73 0.41
N SER A 340 -10.87 8.94 -0.11
CA SER A 340 -11.66 9.46 -1.22
C SER A 340 -11.42 8.67 -2.51
N ALA A 341 -10.16 8.34 -2.81
CA ALA A 341 -9.81 7.55 -3.99
C ALA A 341 -10.48 6.17 -3.98
N ILE A 342 -10.48 5.46 -2.83
CA ILE A 342 -11.15 4.16 -2.73
C ILE A 342 -12.67 4.28 -2.74
N ARG A 343 -13.24 5.29 -2.11
CA ARG A 343 -14.69 5.54 -2.10
C ARG A 343 -15.22 5.79 -3.51
N ASP A 344 -14.51 6.59 -4.29
CA ASP A 344 -14.87 6.91 -5.67
C ASP A 344 -14.83 5.66 -6.57
N ASP A 345 -13.79 4.84 -6.44
CA ASP A 345 -13.67 3.61 -7.21
C ASP A 345 -14.77 2.62 -6.85
N LEU A 346 -14.96 2.34 -5.56
CA LEU A 346 -15.96 1.40 -5.07
C LEU A 346 -17.39 1.85 -5.36
N ASN A 347 -17.65 3.15 -5.45
CA ASN A 347 -18.97 3.65 -5.78
C ASN A 347 -19.44 3.16 -7.14
N SER A 348 -18.54 2.95 -8.08
CA SER A 348 -18.85 2.49 -9.44
C SER A 348 -18.90 0.97 -9.59
N ILE A 349 -18.14 0.22 -8.77
CA ILE A 349 -17.93 -1.22 -8.99
C ILE A 349 -18.52 -2.14 -7.91
N ALA A 350 -18.83 -1.62 -6.70
CA ALA A 350 -19.29 -2.44 -5.60
C ALA A 350 -20.80 -2.74 -5.72
N PRO A 351 -21.23 -4.00 -5.72
CA PRO A 351 -22.64 -4.32 -5.64
C PRO A 351 -23.21 -3.86 -4.29
N ARG A 352 -24.49 -3.42 -4.32
CA ARG A 352 -25.24 -3.03 -3.12
C ARG A 352 -25.82 -4.26 -2.46
N SER A 353 -25.83 -4.26 -1.14
CA SER A 353 -26.54 -5.23 -0.31
C SER A 353 -26.99 -4.55 0.98
N MET A 354 -27.81 -5.20 1.78
CA MET A 354 -28.20 -4.69 3.09
C MET A 354 -27.57 -5.54 4.18
N ALA A 355 -27.10 -4.86 5.23
CA ALA A 355 -26.56 -5.45 6.44
C ALA A 355 -27.09 -4.66 7.64
N VAL A 356 -27.45 -5.35 8.70
CA VAL A 356 -27.86 -4.79 9.98
C VAL A 356 -26.77 -5.11 10.99
N ILE A 357 -26.00 -4.09 11.38
CA ILE A 357 -24.78 -4.25 12.19
C ILE A 357 -25.08 -4.26 13.68
N ASN A 358 -26.11 -3.52 14.11
CA ASN A 358 -26.61 -3.50 15.48
C ASN A 358 -28.10 -3.88 15.52
N PRO A 359 -28.44 -5.18 15.39
CA PRO A 359 -29.80 -5.61 15.09
C PRO A 359 -30.79 -5.38 16.23
N ILE A 360 -31.97 -4.90 15.88
CA ILE A 360 -33.18 -4.91 16.69
C ILE A 360 -34.31 -5.55 15.89
N LYS A 361 -35.12 -6.41 16.53
CA LYS A 361 -36.26 -7.06 15.88
C LYS A 361 -37.37 -6.06 15.68
N LEU A 362 -37.97 -6.07 14.48
CA LEU A 362 -39.18 -5.32 14.11
C LEU A 362 -40.25 -6.31 13.64
N ILE A 363 -41.43 -6.26 14.23
CA ILE A 363 -42.59 -7.11 13.93
C ILE A 363 -43.67 -6.29 13.22
N ILE A 364 -44.13 -6.75 12.05
CA ILE A 364 -45.15 -6.10 11.26
C ILE A 364 -46.48 -6.80 11.55
N GLU A 365 -47.31 -6.21 12.39
CA GLU A 365 -48.50 -6.84 12.97
C GLU A 365 -49.55 -7.21 11.98
N ASN A 366 -49.78 -6.37 10.96
CA ASN A 366 -50.78 -6.58 9.90
C ASN A 366 -50.23 -7.32 8.66
N TYR A 367 -48.99 -7.88 8.73
CA TYR A 367 -48.49 -8.74 7.66
C TYR A 367 -48.94 -10.20 7.88
N PRO A 368 -49.32 -10.96 6.83
CA PRO A 368 -49.76 -12.32 6.98
C PRO A 368 -48.75 -13.25 7.64
N ILE A 369 -49.17 -14.05 8.60
CA ILE A 369 -48.36 -15.04 9.29
C ILE A 369 -47.86 -16.07 8.25
N ASN A 370 -46.59 -16.47 8.34
CA ASN A 370 -45.92 -17.44 7.45
C ASN A 370 -45.80 -17.03 5.96
N LYS A 371 -46.12 -15.80 5.60
CA LYS A 371 -45.82 -15.30 4.25
C LYS A 371 -44.42 -14.72 4.20
N VAL A 372 -43.58 -15.23 3.29
CA VAL A 372 -42.30 -14.64 2.90
C VAL A 372 -42.42 -14.21 1.44
N GLU A 373 -42.14 -12.98 1.15
CA GLU A 373 -42.23 -12.37 -0.18
C GLU A 373 -40.81 -12.10 -0.71
N SER A 374 -40.56 -12.49 -1.97
CA SER A 374 -39.33 -12.14 -2.68
C SER A 374 -39.54 -10.86 -3.47
N ILE A 375 -38.65 -9.89 -3.26
CA ILE A 375 -38.66 -8.58 -3.92
C ILE A 375 -37.36 -8.41 -4.68
N LYS A 376 -37.43 -7.99 -5.95
CA LYS A 376 -36.24 -7.69 -6.75
C LYS A 376 -35.66 -6.33 -6.39
N ALA A 377 -34.38 -6.29 -6.06
CA ALA A 377 -33.64 -5.08 -5.78
C ALA A 377 -32.43 -4.95 -6.73
N PRO A 378 -32.12 -3.75 -7.24
CA PRO A 378 -30.94 -3.57 -8.12
C PRO A 378 -29.64 -3.79 -7.34
N ASN A 379 -28.67 -4.44 -7.98
CA ASN A 379 -27.32 -4.58 -7.42
C ASN A 379 -26.54 -3.26 -7.47
N HIS A 380 -26.94 -2.35 -8.37
CA HIS A 380 -26.35 -1.01 -8.45
C HIS A 380 -27.40 0.01 -8.95
N PRO A 381 -27.49 1.20 -8.35
CA PRO A 381 -28.55 2.17 -8.68
C PRO A 381 -28.38 2.84 -10.05
N GLN A 382 -27.18 2.84 -10.63
CA GLN A 382 -26.84 3.53 -11.89
C GLN A 382 -26.26 2.59 -12.95
N ASN A 383 -26.05 1.32 -12.64
CA ASN A 383 -25.46 0.33 -13.56
C ASN A 383 -26.36 -0.89 -13.63
N GLU A 384 -27.22 -0.92 -14.61
CA GLU A 384 -28.18 -2.01 -14.85
C GLU A 384 -27.49 -3.32 -15.22
N ASP A 385 -26.30 -3.28 -15.83
CA ASP A 385 -25.51 -4.46 -16.20
C ASP A 385 -25.09 -5.30 -14.99
N MET A 386 -25.08 -4.71 -13.80
CA MET A 386 -24.86 -5.45 -12.56
C MET A 386 -26.05 -6.31 -12.13
N GLY A 387 -27.19 -6.19 -12.81
CA GLY A 387 -28.38 -6.99 -12.58
C GLY A 387 -29.08 -6.69 -11.26
N THR A 388 -29.88 -7.66 -10.83
CA THR A 388 -30.70 -7.58 -9.61
C THR A 388 -30.40 -8.74 -8.67
N ARG A 389 -30.76 -8.56 -7.39
CA ARG A 389 -30.80 -9.61 -6.38
C ARG A 389 -32.18 -9.74 -5.79
N GLU A 390 -32.45 -10.86 -5.16
CA GLU A 390 -33.68 -11.08 -4.40
C GLU A 390 -33.44 -10.67 -2.93
N ILE A 391 -34.35 -9.83 -2.41
CA ILE A 391 -34.44 -9.53 -0.99
C ILE A 391 -35.76 -10.12 -0.47
N PHE A 392 -35.75 -10.63 0.74
CA PHE A 392 -36.93 -11.23 1.34
C PHE A 392 -37.62 -10.26 2.30
N PHE A 393 -38.93 -10.36 2.40
CA PHE A 393 -39.74 -9.57 3.31
C PHE A 393 -40.82 -10.46 3.95
N SER A 394 -40.92 -10.36 5.28
CA SER A 394 -41.89 -11.13 6.07
C SER A 394 -42.40 -10.30 7.24
N ARG A 395 -43.18 -10.95 8.11
CA ARG A 395 -43.70 -10.35 9.35
C ARG A 395 -42.58 -9.92 10.30
N GLU A 396 -41.45 -10.64 10.36
CA GLU A 396 -40.33 -10.37 11.23
C GLU A 396 -39.09 -9.98 10.42
N ILE A 397 -38.53 -8.83 10.75
CA ILE A 397 -37.30 -8.30 10.13
C ILE A 397 -36.37 -7.74 11.20
N TYR A 398 -35.11 -7.57 10.84
CA TYR A 398 -34.13 -6.81 11.63
C TYR A 398 -33.87 -5.44 10.98
N ILE A 399 -33.74 -4.42 11.83
CA ILE A 399 -33.24 -3.08 11.45
C ILE A 399 -32.11 -2.70 12.41
N ASP A 400 -31.32 -1.68 12.10
CA ASP A 400 -30.37 -1.16 13.07
C ASP A 400 -31.08 -0.45 14.23
N ARG A 401 -30.60 -0.71 15.43
CA ARG A 401 -31.12 -0.10 16.67
C ARG A 401 -31.14 1.43 16.59
N GLU A 402 -30.13 2.03 15.96
CA GLU A 402 -30.00 3.48 15.76
C GLU A 402 -31.05 4.05 14.80
N ASP A 403 -31.74 3.21 14.03
CA ASP A 403 -32.80 3.62 13.12
C ASP A 403 -34.15 3.82 13.82
N PHE A 404 -34.26 3.56 15.13
CA PHE A 404 -35.47 3.80 15.90
C PHE A 404 -35.22 4.71 17.11
N VAL A 405 -36.15 5.62 17.35
CA VAL A 405 -36.26 6.42 18.57
C VAL A 405 -37.71 6.47 19.05
N GLU A 406 -37.91 6.54 20.36
CA GLU A 406 -39.25 6.71 20.94
C GLU A 406 -39.83 8.07 20.58
N VAL A 407 -39.07 9.13 20.75
CA VAL A 407 -39.49 10.50 20.44
C VAL A 407 -38.61 11.09 19.35
N SER A 408 -39.25 11.52 18.25
CA SER A 408 -38.52 12.14 17.14
C SER A 408 -37.83 13.43 17.63
N PRO A 409 -36.49 13.57 17.46
CA PRO A 409 -35.75 14.73 17.95
C PRO A 409 -36.14 16.04 17.26
N ASN A 410 -36.65 15.98 16.05
CA ASN A 410 -37.10 17.15 15.28
C ASN A 410 -37.95 16.73 14.06
N ASN A 411 -38.55 17.72 13.38
CA ASN A 411 -39.39 17.51 12.20
C ASN A 411 -38.61 17.07 10.93
N LYS A 412 -37.28 17.11 10.95
CA LYS A 412 -36.40 16.71 9.83
C LYS A 412 -35.86 15.29 9.99
N TYR A 413 -36.21 14.62 11.10
CA TYR A 413 -35.74 13.25 11.38
C TYR A 413 -36.20 12.30 10.27
N LYS A 414 -35.28 11.53 9.73
CA LYS A 414 -35.46 10.68 8.55
C LYS A 414 -35.39 9.18 8.86
N ARG A 415 -35.51 8.81 10.12
CA ARG A 415 -35.54 7.42 10.59
C ARG A 415 -36.87 7.12 11.26
N LEU A 416 -37.07 5.88 11.74
CA LEU A 416 -38.30 5.46 12.38
C LEU A 416 -38.44 6.09 13.77
N ALA A 417 -39.62 6.56 14.10
CA ALA A 417 -40.00 6.98 15.43
C ALA A 417 -41.42 6.50 15.78
N LEU A 418 -41.74 6.46 17.06
CA LEU A 418 -43.07 6.05 17.50
C LEU A 418 -44.16 6.90 16.82
N ASN A 419 -45.18 6.27 16.28
CA ASN A 419 -46.27 6.87 15.51
C ASN A 419 -45.85 7.58 14.20
N LYS A 420 -44.59 7.40 13.75
CA LYS A 420 -44.09 7.93 12.47
C LYS A 420 -43.85 6.84 11.46
N GLU A 421 -43.83 7.26 10.20
CA GLU A 421 -43.60 6.39 9.05
C GLU A 421 -42.19 6.52 8.52
N VAL A 422 -41.67 5.40 8.00
CA VAL A 422 -40.44 5.37 7.23
C VAL A 422 -40.57 4.34 6.10
N ARG A 423 -39.83 4.51 5.01
CA ARG A 423 -39.76 3.49 3.96
C ARG A 423 -38.67 2.49 4.28
N LEU A 424 -38.99 1.22 4.19
CA LEU A 424 -37.99 0.16 4.12
C LEU A 424 -37.39 0.12 2.72
N ARG A 425 -36.09 0.02 2.64
CA ARG A 425 -35.34 0.10 1.37
C ARG A 425 -35.78 -0.95 0.38
N ASN A 426 -36.13 -0.53 -0.84
CA ASN A 426 -36.72 -1.38 -1.91
C ASN A 426 -38.01 -2.10 -1.53
N SER A 427 -38.70 -1.70 -0.46
CA SER A 427 -39.88 -2.39 0.05
C SER A 427 -41.00 -1.39 0.43
N TYR A 428 -41.76 -1.68 1.45
CA TYR A 428 -42.94 -0.98 1.88
C TYR A 428 -42.66 0.21 2.81
N VAL A 429 -43.70 1.03 3.01
CA VAL A 429 -43.74 2.01 4.10
C VAL A 429 -44.27 1.32 5.34
N VAL A 430 -43.60 1.55 6.48
CA VAL A 430 -43.99 1.05 7.80
C VAL A 430 -44.19 2.18 8.78
N LYS A 431 -45.08 1.99 9.75
CA LYS A 431 -45.35 2.92 10.84
C LYS A 431 -45.19 2.22 12.18
N ALA A 432 -44.35 2.74 13.07
CA ALA A 432 -44.21 2.20 14.41
C ALA A 432 -45.46 2.50 15.27
N THR A 433 -46.01 1.47 15.89
CA THR A 433 -47.23 1.52 16.73
C THR A 433 -46.91 1.50 18.21
N HIS A 434 -46.01 0.61 18.63
CA HIS A 434 -45.52 0.47 19.99
C HIS A 434 -44.17 -0.26 20.00
N PHE A 435 -43.59 -0.42 21.18
CA PHE A 435 -42.32 -1.16 21.37
C PHE A 435 -42.33 -1.85 22.74
N GLU A 436 -41.47 -2.84 22.87
CA GLU A 436 -41.21 -3.55 24.11
C GLU A 436 -39.77 -3.39 24.55
N ASN A 437 -39.59 -3.21 25.86
CA ASN A 437 -38.28 -3.22 26.48
C ASN A 437 -38.00 -4.57 27.18
N ASP A 438 -36.74 -4.89 27.35
CA ASP A 438 -36.31 -6.01 28.19
C ASP A 438 -36.44 -5.68 29.69
N LYS A 439 -36.10 -6.65 30.58
CA LYS A 439 -36.14 -6.48 32.02
C LYS A 439 -35.23 -5.37 32.56
N ASN A 440 -34.26 -4.95 31.77
CA ASN A 440 -33.27 -3.91 32.10
C ASN A 440 -33.68 -2.54 31.53
N GLY A 441 -34.82 -2.45 30.85
CA GLY A 441 -35.27 -1.22 30.18
C GLY A 441 -34.70 -0.96 28.80
N ASN A 442 -33.90 -1.89 28.22
CA ASN A 442 -33.37 -1.73 26.89
C ASN A 442 -34.42 -2.13 25.85
N LEU A 443 -34.46 -1.42 24.73
CA LEU A 443 -35.31 -1.73 23.60
C LEU A 443 -35.07 -3.17 23.11
N LYS A 444 -36.13 -3.98 23.08
CA LYS A 444 -36.09 -5.39 22.69
C LYS A 444 -36.77 -5.65 21.35
N THR A 445 -37.98 -5.09 21.14
CA THR A 445 -38.78 -5.33 19.93
C THR A 445 -39.59 -4.09 19.58
N ILE A 446 -39.70 -3.80 18.29
CA ILE A 446 -40.51 -2.72 17.75
C ILE A 446 -41.66 -3.35 17.00
N TYR A 447 -42.86 -2.81 17.17
CA TYR A 447 -44.06 -3.24 16.46
C TYR A 447 -44.50 -2.17 15.47
N CYS A 448 -44.81 -2.61 14.25
CA CYS A 448 -45.18 -1.73 13.15
C CYS A 448 -46.41 -2.27 12.40
N THR A 449 -47.08 -1.38 11.71
CA THR A 449 -47.96 -1.73 10.60
C THR A 449 -47.32 -1.34 9.27
N TYR A 450 -47.62 -2.07 8.18
CA TYR A 450 -47.17 -1.70 6.84
C TYR A 450 -48.34 -1.26 5.97
N ASP A 451 -48.02 -0.44 4.96
CA ASP A 451 -48.97 -0.01 3.91
C ASP A 451 -48.73 -0.87 2.66
N SER A 452 -49.65 -1.81 2.40
CA SER A 452 -49.55 -2.81 1.32
C SER A 452 -49.48 -2.20 -0.09
N GLU A 453 -49.99 -0.97 -0.27
CA GLU A 453 -50.01 -0.30 -1.56
C GLU A 453 -48.73 0.44 -1.93
N THR A 454 -47.70 0.37 -1.05
CA THR A 454 -46.48 1.22 -1.17
C THR A 454 -45.23 0.49 -1.68
N LEU A 455 -45.34 -0.77 -2.13
CA LEU A 455 -44.21 -1.49 -2.71
C LEU A 455 -43.69 -0.75 -3.95
N GLY A 456 -42.48 -0.22 -3.86
CA GLY A 456 -41.80 0.50 -4.94
C GLY A 456 -42.43 1.83 -5.35
N LYS A 457 -43.51 2.30 -4.69
CA LYS A 457 -44.21 3.55 -5.03
C LYS A 457 -44.60 4.36 -3.79
N ASN A 458 -44.92 5.62 -3.98
CA ASN A 458 -45.37 6.48 -2.89
C ASN A 458 -46.80 6.15 -2.47
N PRO A 459 -47.21 6.49 -1.23
CA PRO A 459 -48.59 6.34 -0.78
C PRO A 459 -49.61 7.03 -1.73
N SER A 460 -50.74 6.37 -1.97
CA SER A 460 -51.75 6.84 -2.93
C SER A 460 -52.51 8.09 -2.47
N ASP A 461 -52.52 8.37 -1.16
CA ASP A 461 -53.15 9.57 -0.56
C ASP A 461 -52.25 10.82 -0.62
N GLY A 462 -51.08 10.74 -1.24
CA GLY A 462 -50.17 11.86 -1.45
C GLY A 462 -49.38 12.29 -0.22
N ARG A 463 -49.47 11.57 0.91
CA ARG A 463 -48.62 11.86 2.09
C ARG A 463 -47.15 11.62 1.77
N LYS A 464 -46.29 12.47 2.33
CA LYS A 464 -44.84 12.38 2.11
C LYS A 464 -44.19 11.59 3.24
N VAL A 465 -43.63 10.42 2.92
CA VAL A 465 -42.82 9.62 3.82
C VAL A 465 -41.38 10.17 3.81
N LYS A 466 -40.87 10.51 4.98
CA LYS A 466 -39.53 11.08 5.14
C LYS A 466 -38.54 10.00 5.56
N GLY A 467 -37.58 9.75 4.71
CA GLY A 467 -36.49 8.82 5.03
C GLY A 467 -36.70 7.41 4.54
N VAL A 468 -35.57 6.71 4.47
CA VAL A 468 -35.46 5.30 4.08
C VAL A 468 -34.48 4.63 5.02
N ILE A 469 -34.85 3.48 5.60
CA ILE A 469 -33.96 2.63 6.39
C ILE A 469 -33.78 1.28 5.70
N HIS A 470 -32.68 0.61 5.94
CA HIS A 470 -32.44 -0.74 5.45
C HIS A 470 -32.91 -1.78 6.46
N PHE A 471 -33.03 -3.02 6.04
CA PHE A 471 -33.51 -4.13 6.86
C PHE A 471 -32.98 -5.47 6.33
N VAL A 472 -33.06 -6.50 7.16
CA VAL A 472 -32.82 -7.90 6.75
C VAL A 472 -33.97 -8.75 7.25
N GLU A 473 -34.53 -9.62 6.41
CA GLU A 473 -35.61 -10.53 6.76
C GLU A 473 -35.13 -11.63 7.72
N SER A 474 -35.89 -11.90 8.81
CA SER A 474 -35.35 -12.66 9.94
C SER A 474 -35.11 -14.15 9.67
N SER A 475 -35.93 -14.80 8.83
CA SER A 475 -35.83 -16.25 8.58
C SER A 475 -34.77 -16.63 7.57
N SER A 476 -34.39 -15.70 6.70
CA SER A 476 -33.35 -15.84 5.68
C SER A 476 -32.04 -15.14 6.00
N ALA A 477 -32.01 -14.39 7.09
CA ALA A 477 -30.84 -13.66 7.54
C ALA A 477 -29.65 -14.59 7.80
N LEU A 478 -28.47 -14.14 7.40
CA LEU A 478 -27.20 -14.83 7.71
C LEU A 478 -26.46 -14.05 8.78
N GLU A 479 -25.97 -14.74 9.78
CA GLU A 479 -25.09 -14.15 10.79
C GLU A 479 -23.76 -13.72 10.18
N ALA A 480 -23.28 -12.53 10.53
CA ALA A 480 -22.03 -12.00 10.05
C ALA A 480 -21.29 -11.21 11.13
N GLU A 481 -19.96 -11.30 11.11
CA GLU A 481 -19.06 -10.49 11.91
C GLU A 481 -18.60 -9.28 11.08
N PHE A 482 -18.67 -8.08 11.68
CA PHE A 482 -18.23 -6.84 11.07
C PHE A 482 -17.03 -6.30 11.84
N ARG A 483 -15.90 -6.19 11.16
CA ARG A 483 -14.66 -5.61 11.67
C ARG A 483 -14.56 -4.17 11.22
N ILE A 484 -14.68 -3.25 12.15
CA ILE A 484 -14.67 -1.81 11.92
C ILE A 484 -13.33 -1.28 12.38
N TYR A 485 -12.58 -0.67 11.43
CA TYR A 485 -11.24 -0.18 11.67
C TYR A 485 -11.21 1.34 11.79
N ASP A 486 -10.50 1.83 12.80
CA ASP A 486 -10.09 3.21 12.95
C ASP A 486 -8.57 3.32 12.73
N HIS A 487 -8.00 4.51 12.87
CA HIS A 487 -6.56 4.73 12.78
C HIS A 487 -5.81 3.88 13.81
N LEU A 488 -4.71 3.27 13.41
CA LEU A 488 -3.88 2.46 14.31
C LEU A 488 -3.17 3.33 15.36
N PHE A 489 -2.90 4.59 15.03
CA PHE A 489 -2.26 5.56 15.92
C PHE A 489 -3.20 6.73 16.21
N LEU A 490 -3.09 7.27 17.43
CA LEU A 490 -3.83 8.46 17.85
C LEU A 490 -3.23 9.77 17.29
N GLU A 491 -1.95 9.72 16.91
CA GLU A 491 -1.21 10.89 16.42
C GLU A 491 -1.00 10.85 14.91
N SER A 492 -1.15 11.99 14.26
CA SER A 492 -1.02 12.11 12.79
C SER A 492 0.39 11.81 12.27
N SER A 493 1.42 12.00 13.10
CA SER A 493 2.82 11.77 12.73
C SER A 493 3.50 10.79 13.69
N PRO A 494 3.23 9.48 13.63
CA PRO A 494 3.77 8.49 14.58
C PRO A 494 5.31 8.44 14.61
N SER A 495 5.95 8.76 13.49
CA SER A 495 7.42 8.75 13.36
C SER A 495 8.15 9.80 14.21
N LYS A 496 7.44 10.74 14.82
CA LYS A 496 8.00 11.74 15.73
C LYS A 496 8.18 11.22 17.16
N PHE A 497 7.65 10.04 17.45
CA PHE A 497 7.70 9.44 18.78
C PHE A 497 8.73 8.32 18.81
N ASP A 498 9.61 8.34 19.80
CA ASP A 498 10.63 7.30 19.99
C ASP A 498 9.97 5.97 20.38
N ASP A 499 8.96 6.02 21.25
CA ASP A 499 8.12 4.88 21.62
C ASP A 499 6.69 5.07 21.08
N PHE A 500 6.42 4.47 19.93
CA PHE A 500 5.12 4.55 19.30
C PHE A 500 4.04 3.71 20.01
N SER A 501 4.41 2.81 20.93
CA SER A 501 3.45 2.02 21.68
C SER A 501 2.53 2.88 22.56
N LEU A 502 3.03 4.05 22.98
CA LEU A 502 2.29 5.01 23.79
C LEU A 502 1.16 5.74 23.04
N ILE A 503 1.23 5.73 21.71
CA ILE A 503 0.26 6.41 20.85
C ILE A 503 -0.59 5.45 20.01
N LEU A 504 -0.54 4.15 20.34
CA LEU A 504 -1.44 3.18 19.72
C LEU A 504 -2.89 3.46 20.12
N ASN A 505 -3.80 3.37 19.16
CA ASN A 505 -5.23 3.50 19.39
C ASN A 505 -5.80 2.16 19.88
N PRO A 506 -6.23 2.03 21.14
CA PRO A 506 -6.80 0.79 21.66
C PRO A 506 -8.10 0.40 20.95
N ASP A 507 -8.83 1.39 20.43
CA ASP A 507 -10.11 1.22 19.73
C ASP A 507 -9.94 1.12 18.20
N SER A 508 -8.71 0.88 17.71
CA SER A 508 -8.41 0.75 16.29
C SER A 508 -9.13 -0.41 15.59
N LEU A 509 -9.70 -1.35 16.34
CA LEU A 509 -10.54 -2.44 15.85
C LEU A 509 -11.74 -2.62 16.78
N THR A 510 -12.94 -2.45 16.22
CA THR A 510 -14.21 -2.78 16.87
C THR A 510 -14.87 -3.93 16.12
N ILE A 511 -15.26 -4.98 16.83
CA ILE A 511 -15.95 -6.15 16.28
C ILE A 511 -17.43 -6.06 16.68
N LYS A 512 -18.32 -6.17 15.69
CA LYS A 512 -19.77 -6.25 15.88
C LYS A 512 -20.33 -7.50 15.19
N ASN A 513 -21.39 -8.05 15.77
CA ASN A 513 -22.13 -9.16 15.18
C ASN A 513 -23.52 -8.67 14.74
N GLY A 514 -23.94 -9.10 13.56
CA GLY A 514 -25.23 -8.70 13.01
C GLY A 514 -25.67 -9.65 11.91
N PHE A 515 -26.53 -9.15 11.01
CA PHE A 515 -27.14 -9.95 9.98
C PHE A 515 -26.96 -9.32 8.60
N VAL A 516 -26.82 -10.19 7.59
CA VAL A 516 -26.77 -9.79 6.17
C VAL A 516 -27.84 -10.52 5.35
N GLU A 517 -28.14 -9.98 4.18
CA GLU A 517 -29.04 -10.62 3.20
C GLU A 517 -28.53 -12.02 2.81
N SER A 518 -29.45 -12.93 2.53
CA SER A 518 -29.17 -14.33 2.15
C SER A 518 -28.32 -14.49 0.87
N ASN A 519 -28.38 -13.55 -0.06
CA ASN A 519 -27.55 -13.54 -1.27
C ASN A 519 -26.05 -13.51 -0.97
N LEU A 520 -25.64 -13.09 0.22
CA LEU A 520 -24.25 -13.07 0.67
C LEU A 520 -23.73 -14.42 1.14
N SER A 521 -24.55 -15.47 1.14
CA SER A 521 -24.08 -16.86 1.36
C SER A 521 -22.97 -17.28 0.37
N THR A 522 -23.00 -16.70 -0.83
CA THR A 522 -22.00 -16.93 -1.89
C THR A 522 -21.03 -15.76 -2.07
N ALA A 523 -20.88 -14.92 -1.03
CA ALA A 523 -19.96 -13.79 -1.07
C ALA A 523 -18.52 -14.26 -1.28
N LYS A 524 -17.89 -13.80 -2.36
CA LYS A 524 -16.53 -14.18 -2.70
C LYS A 524 -15.54 -13.48 -1.79
N ILE A 525 -14.50 -14.18 -1.39
CA ILE A 525 -13.35 -13.65 -0.65
C ILE A 525 -12.75 -12.46 -1.41
N GLU A 526 -12.31 -11.44 -0.67
CA GLU A 526 -11.75 -10.19 -1.19
C GLU A 526 -12.71 -9.38 -2.09
N LYS A 527 -13.98 -9.76 -2.16
CA LYS A 527 -15.01 -8.97 -2.85
C LYS A 527 -15.56 -7.90 -1.93
N VAL A 528 -15.60 -6.66 -2.41
CA VAL A 528 -16.21 -5.54 -1.69
C VAL A 528 -17.66 -5.38 -2.07
N TYR A 529 -18.49 -5.12 -1.06
CA TYR A 529 -19.91 -4.78 -1.16
C TYR A 529 -20.17 -3.41 -0.54
N GLN A 530 -21.08 -2.65 -1.09
CA GLN A 530 -21.61 -1.51 -0.37
C GLN A 530 -22.80 -1.98 0.48
N PHE A 531 -22.66 -1.99 1.80
CA PHE A 531 -23.81 -2.11 2.68
C PHE A 531 -24.52 -0.77 2.72
N GLU A 532 -25.75 -0.78 2.25
CA GLU A 532 -26.54 0.44 2.03
C GLU A 532 -26.67 1.23 3.33
N ARG A 533 -26.32 2.51 3.33
CA ARG A 533 -26.24 3.44 4.45
C ARG A 533 -25.09 3.22 5.44
N GLU A 534 -24.36 2.09 5.39
CA GLU A 534 -23.32 1.73 6.34
C GLU A 534 -21.90 2.02 5.83
N GLY A 535 -21.60 1.66 4.58
CA GLY A 535 -20.26 1.82 4.02
C GLY A 535 -19.89 0.70 3.06
N TYR A 536 -18.61 0.64 2.75
CA TYR A 536 -18.03 -0.40 1.92
C TYR A 536 -17.33 -1.43 2.81
N TYR A 537 -17.57 -2.70 2.54
CA TYR A 537 -17.09 -3.82 3.34
C TYR A 537 -16.56 -4.92 2.43
N CYS A 538 -15.37 -5.42 2.75
CA CYS A 538 -14.69 -6.49 2.05
C CYS A 538 -14.90 -7.84 2.76
N ARG A 539 -15.24 -8.88 2.01
CA ARG A 539 -15.30 -10.25 2.56
C ARG A 539 -13.90 -10.69 2.94
N ASP A 540 -13.67 -10.97 4.23
CA ASP A 540 -12.38 -11.44 4.76
C ASP A 540 -12.02 -12.84 4.24
N ASN A 541 -10.73 -13.12 4.12
CA ASN A 541 -10.17 -14.38 3.65
C ASN A 541 -9.73 -15.33 4.79
N GLN A 542 -9.88 -14.91 6.05
CA GLN A 542 -9.33 -15.65 7.19
C GLN A 542 -10.07 -16.96 7.50
N PHE A 543 -11.40 -16.98 7.28
CA PHE A 543 -12.25 -18.13 7.58
C PHE A 543 -13.27 -18.34 6.46
N ASP A 544 -13.28 -19.52 5.87
CA ASP A 544 -14.20 -19.85 4.78
C ASP A 544 -15.63 -20.11 5.28
N ASP A 545 -15.79 -20.61 6.50
CA ASP A 545 -17.06 -21.03 7.12
C ASP A 545 -17.82 -19.90 7.83
N LYS A 546 -17.19 -18.72 8.00
CA LYS A 546 -17.80 -17.56 8.66
C LYS A 546 -17.89 -16.37 7.72
N LEU A 547 -19.02 -15.68 7.75
CA LEU A 547 -19.17 -14.41 7.06
C LEU A 547 -18.54 -13.29 7.89
N ILE A 548 -17.30 -12.94 7.55
CA ILE A 548 -16.58 -11.83 8.16
C ILE A 548 -16.39 -10.73 7.13
N PHE A 549 -16.73 -9.50 7.50
CA PHE A 549 -16.64 -8.33 6.63
C PHE A 549 -15.77 -7.23 7.26
N ASN A 550 -14.68 -6.90 6.59
CA ASN A 550 -13.78 -5.81 6.94
C ASN A 550 -14.30 -4.49 6.38
N LYS A 551 -14.52 -3.49 7.24
CA LYS A 551 -14.89 -2.15 6.77
C LYS A 551 -13.75 -1.52 6.00
N THR A 552 -13.97 -1.28 4.71
CA THR A 552 -13.00 -0.63 3.83
C THR A 552 -13.01 0.88 4.06
N VAL A 553 -14.16 1.52 3.86
CA VAL A 553 -14.34 2.98 4.00
C VAL A 553 -15.82 3.32 4.21
N GLY A 554 -16.10 4.44 4.86
CA GLY A 554 -17.45 4.99 5.01
C GLY A 554 -18.01 5.58 3.71
N LEU A 555 -19.33 5.83 3.66
CA LEU A 555 -19.99 6.49 2.52
C LEU A 555 -19.68 7.97 2.41
N ARG A 556 -19.34 8.64 3.51
CA ARG A 556 -19.00 10.06 3.60
C ARG A 556 -17.72 10.22 4.37
N ASP A 557 -17.02 11.30 4.09
CA ASP A 557 -15.89 11.71 4.90
C ASP A 557 -16.40 12.07 6.31
N THR A 558 -15.94 11.34 7.32
CA THR A 558 -16.37 11.49 8.71
C THR A 558 -15.42 12.34 9.54
N TYR A 559 -14.30 12.78 8.94
CA TYR A 559 -13.26 13.57 9.60
C TYR A 559 -13.40 15.09 9.39
N LYS A 560 -14.64 15.57 9.24
CA LYS A 560 -14.95 17.01 9.21
C LYS A 560 -15.60 17.43 10.51
#